data_1f7afac3d57e1cbdb664d28f71a2aa6f
#
_entry.id   1f7afac3d57e1cbdb664d28f71a2aa6f
#
_cell.length_a   1.000
_cell.length_b   1.000
_cell.length_c   1.000
_cell.angle_alpha   90.00
_cell.angle_beta   90.00
_cell.angle_gamma   90.00
#
_symmetry.space_group_name_H-M   'P 1'
#
loop_
_entity.id
_entity.type
_entity.pdbx_description
1 polymer ?
#
loop_
_entity_poly.entity_id
_entity_poly.type
_entity_poly.pdbx_seq_one_letter_code
_entity_poly.pdbx_strand_id
1 'polypeptide(L)'
;MESVLMRCSNCHSVNRVIVDKFNLKPKCSQCKTPLSWSNKSVDITSQSYQKEITENPGFTLVEFWSPTCGYCHSMNPMLERFASDKAGIVKLAKINTMSEQTLASQFTIMGVPTFILFKGGRAVDQVNGALNKEQFDSWIQHNLNK
;
A
#
# COMPACT_ATOMS: atom_id res chain seq x y z
N MET A 1 -14.41 0.99 16.98
CA MET A 1 -13.42 0.04 16.47
C MET A 1 -13.19 0.27 14.99
N GLU A 2 -11.93 0.35 14.59
CA GLU A 2 -11.62 0.49 13.17
C GLU A 2 -11.87 -0.83 12.44
N SER A 3 -12.40 -0.73 11.24
CA SER A 3 -12.55 -1.86 10.35
C SER A 3 -11.95 -1.50 9.00
N VAL A 4 -11.51 -2.52 8.27
CA VAL A 4 -10.96 -2.38 6.93
C VAL A 4 -11.62 -3.38 6.01
N LEU A 5 -11.59 -3.07 4.72
CA LEU A 5 -12.12 -3.97 3.71
C LEU A 5 -10.97 -4.77 3.12
N MET A 6 -11.14 -6.08 3.05
CA MET A 6 -10.14 -7.00 2.49
C MET A 6 -10.80 -7.89 1.45
N ARG A 7 -10.17 -8.00 0.29
CA ARG A 7 -10.65 -8.92 -0.74
C ARG A 7 -10.03 -10.29 -0.54
N CYS A 8 -10.87 -11.31 -0.55
CA CYS A 8 -10.41 -12.69 -0.44
C CYS A 8 -9.58 -13.07 -1.66
N SER A 9 -8.42 -13.67 -1.45
CA SER A 9 -7.54 -14.09 -2.55
C SER A 9 -8.09 -15.30 -3.31
N ASN A 10 -9.02 -16.03 -2.71
CA ASN A 10 -9.59 -17.23 -3.30
C ASN A 10 -10.87 -16.94 -4.10
N CYS A 11 -11.88 -16.34 -3.45
CA CYS A 11 -13.17 -16.13 -4.10
C CYS A 11 -13.44 -14.67 -4.49
N HIS A 12 -12.51 -13.75 -4.18
CA HIS A 12 -12.58 -12.33 -4.53
C HIS A 12 -13.69 -11.55 -3.83
N SER A 13 -14.38 -12.13 -2.87
CA SER A 13 -15.37 -11.41 -2.06
C SER A 13 -14.68 -10.38 -1.20
N VAL A 14 -15.34 -9.25 -0.97
CA VAL A 14 -14.85 -8.21 -0.06
C VAL A 14 -15.38 -8.49 1.34
N ASN A 15 -14.47 -8.50 2.30
CA ASN A 15 -14.78 -8.76 3.71
C ASN A 15 -14.46 -7.52 4.54
N ARG A 16 -15.31 -7.25 5.53
CA ARG A 16 -15.02 -6.22 6.53
C ARG A 16 -14.36 -6.90 7.74
N VAL A 17 -13.15 -6.46 8.04
CA VAL A 17 -12.36 -7.04 9.12
C VAL A 17 -12.10 -5.98 10.17
N ILE A 18 -12.33 -6.32 11.42
CA ILE A 18 -12.03 -5.42 12.55
C ILE A 18 -10.53 -5.50 12.80
N VAL A 19 -9.85 -4.35 12.78
CA VAL A 19 -8.39 -4.28 12.88
C VAL A 19 -7.89 -4.95 14.17
N ASP A 20 -8.57 -4.72 15.28
CA ASP A 20 -8.17 -5.28 16.57
C ASP A 20 -8.26 -6.80 16.63
N LYS A 21 -8.93 -7.42 15.65
CA LYS A 21 -9.14 -8.86 15.61
C LYS A 21 -8.29 -9.58 14.58
N PHE A 22 -7.27 -8.93 14.02
CA PHE A 22 -6.37 -9.56 13.05
C PHE A 22 -5.65 -10.77 13.67
N ASN A 23 -5.30 -10.69 14.94
CA ASN A 23 -4.62 -11.78 15.63
C ASN A 23 -5.51 -13.01 15.78
N LEU A 24 -6.80 -12.89 15.56
CA LEU A 24 -7.75 -14.02 15.62
C LEU A 24 -7.86 -14.74 14.28
N LYS A 25 -7.00 -14.40 13.32
CA LYS A 25 -6.91 -15.03 12.00
C LYS A 25 -8.27 -15.05 11.28
N PRO A 26 -8.77 -13.87 10.86
CA PRO A 26 -10.09 -13.79 10.23
C PRO A 26 -10.17 -14.61 8.96
N LYS A 27 -11.35 -15.09 8.65
CA LYS A 27 -11.62 -15.89 7.45
C LYS A 27 -12.67 -15.21 6.58
N CYS A 28 -12.63 -15.51 5.29
CA CYS A 28 -13.62 -15.01 4.36
C CYS A 28 -15.02 -15.53 4.76
N SER A 29 -16.00 -14.64 4.81
CA SER A 29 -17.35 -15.00 5.18
C SER A 29 -18.03 -15.89 4.14
N GLN A 30 -17.57 -15.85 2.89
CA GLN A 30 -18.17 -16.62 1.80
C GLN A 30 -17.56 -17.99 1.60
N CYS A 31 -16.22 -18.10 1.57
CA CYS A 31 -15.55 -19.36 1.25
C CYS A 31 -14.69 -19.91 2.39
N LYS A 32 -14.59 -19.20 3.50
CA LYS A 32 -13.85 -19.60 4.71
C LYS A 32 -12.35 -19.68 4.54
N THR A 33 -11.81 -19.21 3.41
CA THR A 33 -10.37 -19.11 3.23
C THR A 33 -9.80 -18.07 4.20
N PRO A 34 -8.67 -18.36 4.86
CA PRO A 34 -8.06 -17.37 5.75
C PRO A 34 -7.71 -16.08 5.00
N LEU A 35 -8.02 -14.94 5.60
CA LEU A 35 -7.65 -13.64 5.08
C LEU A 35 -6.28 -13.30 5.63
N SER A 36 -5.36 -12.91 4.76
CA SER A 36 -4.00 -12.59 5.16
C SER A 36 -3.65 -11.17 4.77
N TRP A 37 -2.78 -10.57 5.56
CA TRP A 37 -2.26 -9.23 5.30
C TRP A 37 -0.76 -9.25 5.51
N SER A 38 -0.01 -8.75 4.53
CA SER A 38 1.43 -8.64 4.66
C SER A 38 1.78 -7.47 5.58
N ASN A 39 2.69 -7.70 6.53
CA ASN A 39 3.25 -6.63 7.36
C ASN A 39 4.57 -6.10 6.79
N LYS A 40 4.82 -6.37 5.52
CA LYS A 40 5.99 -5.91 4.78
C LYS A 40 5.54 -5.27 3.48
N SER A 41 6.45 -4.53 2.85
CA SER A 41 6.17 -3.97 1.53
C SER A 41 6.02 -5.08 0.50
N VAL A 42 5.23 -4.80 -0.55
CA VAL A 42 4.98 -5.72 -1.65
C VAL A 42 5.51 -5.08 -2.93
N ASP A 43 6.35 -5.80 -3.66
CA ASP A 43 6.85 -5.32 -4.95
C ASP A 43 5.78 -5.52 -6.01
N ILE A 44 5.50 -4.46 -6.76
CA ILE A 44 4.43 -4.45 -7.76
C ILE A 44 5.04 -4.41 -9.16
N THR A 45 4.53 -5.28 -10.03
CA THR A 45 4.85 -5.28 -11.45
C THR A 45 3.61 -4.90 -12.24
N SER A 46 3.77 -4.68 -13.55
CA SER A 46 2.61 -4.44 -14.43
C SER A 46 1.61 -5.59 -14.39
N GLN A 47 2.08 -6.82 -14.11
CA GLN A 47 1.23 -7.99 -14.04
C GLN A 47 0.45 -8.09 -12.73
N SER A 48 1.00 -7.59 -11.62
CA SER A 48 0.36 -7.67 -10.32
C SER A 48 -0.41 -6.40 -9.94
N TYR A 49 -0.27 -5.32 -10.70
CA TYR A 49 -0.88 -4.03 -10.38
C TYR A 49 -2.38 -4.13 -10.19
N GLN A 50 -3.07 -4.78 -11.12
CA GLN A 50 -4.53 -4.90 -11.07
C GLN A 50 -4.98 -5.56 -9.77
N LYS A 51 -4.37 -6.70 -9.43
CA LYS A 51 -4.75 -7.47 -8.26
C LYS A 51 -4.38 -6.74 -6.97
N GLU A 52 -3.17 -6.20 -6.91
CA GLU A 52 -2.62 -5.68 -5.65
C GLU A 52 -3.10 -4.27 -5.32
N ILE A 53 -3.33 -3.45 -6.33
CA ILE A 53 -3.69 -2.04 -6.12
C ILE A 53 -5.14 -1.78 -6.52
N THR A 54 -5.50 -2.06 -7.77
CA THR A 54 -6.83 -1.72 -8.28
C THR A 54 -7.94 -2.45 -7.54
N GLU A 55 -7.73 -3.74 -7.24
CA GLU A 55 -8.73 -4.57 -6.58
C GLU A 55 -8.64 -4.53 -5.06
N ASN A 56 -7.67 -3.80 -4.50
CA ASN A 56 -7.61 -3.64 -3.05
C ASN A 56 -8.67 -2.64 -2.60
N PRO A 57 -9.66 -3.06 -1.79
CA PRO A 57 -10.75 -2.16 -1.39
C PRO A 57 -10.34 -1.12 -0.35
N GLY A 58 -9.20 -1.33 0.33
CA GLY A 58 -8.70 -0.42 1.34
C GLY A 58 -7.65 0.53 0.81
N PHE A 59 -6.81 1.02 1.72
CA PHE A 59 -5.72 1.93 1.38
C PHE A 59 -4.49 1.19 0.89
N THR A 60 -3.86 1.70 -0.16
CA THR A 60 -2.55 1.24 -0.64
C THR A 60 -1.66 2.46 -0.80
N LEU A 61 -0.53 2.46 -0.10
CA LEU A 61 0.50 3.48 -0.29
C LEU A 61 1.53 2.91 -1.28
N VAL A 62 1.72 3.60 -2.40
CA VAL A 62 2.65 3.16 -3.43
C VAL A 62 3.86 4.08 -3.45
N GLU A 63 5.05 3.50 -3.27
CA GLU A 63 6.32 4.20 -3.45
C GLU A 63 6.88 3.88 -4.83
N PHE A 64 7.08 4.92 -5.63
CA PHE A 64 7.84 4.81 -6.87
C PHE A 64 9.30 5.10 -6.54
N TRP A 65 10.18 4.15 -6.79
CA TRP A 65 11.58 4.21 -6.38
C TRP A 65 12.48 3.71 -7.51
N SER A 66 13.79 3.88 -7.36
CA SER A 66 14.75 3.27 -8.27
C SER A 66 15.95 2.77 -7.47
N PRO A 67 16.68 1.76 -8.01
CA PRO A 67 17.86 1.23 -7.32
C PRO A 67 18.99 2.25 -7.13
N THR A 68 19.01 3.31 -7.94
CA THR A 68 20.05 4.34 -7.85
C THR A 68 19.65 5.53 -6.99
N CYS A 69 18.47 5.50 -6.39
CA CYS A 69 17.93 6.59 -5.57
C CYS A 69 18.41 6.47 -4.13
N GLY A 70 19.33 7.34 -3.71
CA GLY A 70 19.85 7.31 -2.34
C GLY A 70 18.80 7.61 -1.30
N TYR A 71 17.92 8.59 -1.56
CA TYR A 71 16.85 8.93 -0.63
C TYR A 71 15.84 7.80 -0.48
N CYS A 72 15.59 7.06 -1.56
CA CYS A 72 14.70 5.89 -1.49
C CYS A 72 15.28 4.85 -0.51
N HIS A 73 16.56 4.57 -0.62
CA HIS A 73 17.23 3.61 0.27
C HIS A 73 17.25 4.10 1.71
N SER A 74 17.46 5.40 1.91
CA SER A 74 17.46 5.98 3.26
C SER A 74 16.12 5.86 3.96
N MET A 75 15.03 5.90 3.20
CA MET A 75 13.68 5.82 3.76
C MET A 75 13.23 4.40 4.06
N ASN A 76 13.92 3.38 3.52
CA ASN A 76 13.45 2.00 3.64
C ASN A 76 13.19 1.53 5.08
N PRO A 77 14.07 1.78 6.07
CA PRO A 77 13.78 1.34 7.43
C PRO A 77 12.49 1.94 7.98
N MET A 78 12.25 3.22 7.71
CA MET A 78 11.03 3.91 8.14
C MET A 78 9.81 3.31 7.44
N LEU A 79 9.92 3.04 6.14
CA LEU A 79 8.81 2.51 5.34
C LEU A 79 8.46 1.08 5.75
N GLU A 80 9.46 0.23 6.03
CA GLU A 80 9.15 -1.13 6.48
C GLU A 80 8.52 -1.13 7.87
N ARG A 81 8.94 -0.21 8.74
CA ARG A 81 8.27 -0.05 10.04
C ARG A 81 6.83 0.44 9.86
N PHE A 82 6.61 1.36 8.94
CA PHE A 82 5.27 1.83 8.60
C PHE A 82 4.38 0.67 8.12
N ALA A 83 4.91 -0.19 7.24
CA ALA A 83 4.16 -1.34 6.74
C ALA A 83 3.73 -2.26 7.88
N SER A 84 4.61 -2.47 8.85
CA SER A 84 4.30 -3.29 10.02
C SER A 84 3.29 -2.61 10.94
N ASP A 85 3.50 -1.32 11.24
CA ASP A 85 2.65 -0.56 12.16
C ASP A 85 1.23 -0.37 11.61
N LYS A 86 1.08 -0.26 10.29
CA LYS A 86 -0.21 -0.05 9.64
C LYS A 86 -0.76 -1.32 9.00
N ALA A 87 -0.24 -2.47 9.38
CA ALA A 87 -0.74 -3.75 8.87
C ALA A 87 -2.25 -3.85 9.10
N GLY A 88 -2.98 -4.18 8.04
CA GLY A 88 -4.42 -4.22 8.07
C GLY A 88 -5.11 -2.91 7.74
N ILE A 89 -4.42 -1.77 7.85
CA ILE A 89 -4.99 -0.45 7.56
C ILE A 89 -4.51 0.08 6.22
N VAL A 90 -3.19 0.10 6.02
CA VAL A 90 -2.57 0.58 4.78
C VAL A 90 -1.58 -0.47 4.29
N LYS A 91 -1.75 -0.90 3.05
CA LYS A 91 -0.79 -1.78 2.38
C LYS A 91 0.32 -0.92 1.78
N LEU A 92 1.57 -1.30 2.01
CA LEU A 92 2.70 -0.63 1.38
C LEU A 92 3.12 -1.40 0.13
N ALA A 93 3.10 -0.73 -1.01
CA ALA A 93 3.51 -1.30 -2.29
C ALA A 93 4.66 -0.49 -2.87
N LYS A 94 5.55 -1.15 -3.58
CA LYS A 94 6.71 -0.50 -4.19
C LYS A 94 6.76 -0.80 -5.69
N ILE A 95 7.01 0.22 -6.49
CA ILE A 95 7.17 0.10 -7.93
C ILE A 95 8.55 0.61 -8.30
N ASN A 96 9.38 -0.27 -8.85
CA ASN A 96 10.70 0.08 -9.34
C ASN A 96 10.55 0.73 -10.73
N THR A 97 10.83 2.03 -10.81
CA THR A 97 10.61 2.79 -12.04
C THR A 97 11.54 2.38 -13.17
N MET A 98 12.68 1.78 -12.86
CA MET A 98 13.61 1.32 -13.89
C MET A 98 13.15 0.03 -14.56
N SER A 99 12.52 -0.87 -13.82
CA SER A 99 12.01 -2.12 -14.37
C SER A 99 10.54 -2.01 -14.82
N GLU A 100 9.76 -1.09 -14.24
CA GLU A 100 8.35 -0.92 -14.57
C GLU A 100 8.10 0.45 -15.20
N GLN A 101 8.73 0.70 -16.33
CA GLN A 101 8.68 2.00 -16.99
C GLN A 101 7.29 2.37 -17.48
N THR A 102 6.50 1.39 -17.90
CA THR A 102 5.12 1.63 -18.35
C THR A 102 4.25 2.15 -17.21
N LEU A 103 4.35 1.54 -16.03
CA LEU A 103 3.61 2.01 -14.86
C LEU A 103 4.04 3.40 -14.45
N ALA A 104 5.35 3.66 -14.45
CA ALA A 104 5.87 4.99 -14.11
C ALA A 104 5.33 6.04 -15.07
N SER A 105 5.26 5.72 -16.37
CA SER A 105 4.71 6.63 -17.38
C SER A 105 3.23 6.90 -17.18
N GLN A 106 2.46 5.88 -16.82
CA GLN A 106 1.02 6.04 -16.61
C GLN A 106 0.71 7.04 -15.49
N PHE A 107 1.58 7.14 -14.49
CA PHE A 107 1.40 8.06 -13.37
C PHE A 107 2.22 9.33 -13.51
N THR A 108 2.87 9.53 -14.64
CA THR A 108 3.67 10.72 -14.93
C THR A 108 4.71 10.95 -13.83
N ILE A 109 5.45 9.89 -13.47
CA ILE A 109 6.45 9.96 -12.41
C ILE A 109 7.70 10.64 -12.99
N MET A 110 8.01 11.82 -12.47
CA MET A 110 9.13 12.64 -12.96
C MET A 110 10.39 12.49 -12.12
N GLY A 111 10.26 11.96 -10.92
CA GLY A 111 11.40 11.76 -10.02
C GLY A 111 11.05 10.79 -8.92
N VAL A 112 12.06 10.37 -8.18
CA VAL A 112 11.90 9.39 -7.08
C VAL A 112 12.58 9.92 -5.82
N PRO A 113 12.07 9.57 -4.63
CA PRO A 113 10.84 8.82 -4.42
C PRO A 113 9.59 9.67 -4.70
N THR A 114 8.54 9.03 -5.16
CA THR A 114 7.21 9.62 -5.28
C THR A 114 6.24 8.68 -4.60
N PHE A 115 5.34 9.23 -3.78
CA PHE A 115 4.35 8.45 -3.05
C PHE A 115 2.96 8.80 -3.53
N ILE A 116 2.17 7.79 -3.87
CA ILE A 116 0.76 7.97 -4.20
C ILE A 116 -0.05 7.09 -3.26
N LEU A 117 -1.02 7.70 -2.59
CA LEU A 117 -1.95 6.95 -1.73
C LEU A 117 -3.20 6.64 -2.52
N PHE A 118 -3.57 5.37 -2.55
CA PHE A 118 -4.78 4.89 -3.21
C PHE A 118 -5.79 4.44 -2.17
N LYS A 119 -7.07 4.59 -2.50
CA LYS A 119 -8.16 4.00 -1.74
C LYS A 119 -9.14 3.37 -2.71
N GLY A 120 -9.39 2.06 -2.56
CA GLY A 120 -10.25 1.33 -3.48
C GLY A 120 -9.75 1.37 -4.91
N GLY A 121 -8.44 1.41 -5.10
CA GLY A 121 -7.81 1.45 -6.41
C GLY A 121 -7.75 2.84 -7.04
N ARG A 122 -8.20 3.88 -6.35
CA ARG A 122 -8.19 5.26 -6.85
C ARG A 122 -7.15 6.09 -6.11
N ALA A 123 -6.36 6.87 -6.85
CA ALA A 123 -5.39 7.78 -6.26
C ALA A 123 -6.11 8.91 -5.52
N VAL A 124 -5.81 9.09 -4.24
CA VAL A 124 -6.46 10.12 -3.42
C VAL A 124 -5.50 11.26 -3.07
N ASP A 125 -4.20 11.01 -3.07
CA ASP A 125 -3.21 12.06 -2.83
C ASP A 125 -1.84 11.61 -3.31
N GLN A 126 -0.95 12.57 -3.53
CA GLN A 126 0.39 12.31 -4.02
C GLN A 126 1.37 13.30 -3.41
N VAL A 127 2.57 12.82 -3.07
CA VAL A 127 3.65 13.67 -2.60
C VAL A 127 4.94 13.25 -3.27
N ASN A 128 5.73 14.22 -3.69
CA ASN A 128 6.99 13.99 -4.40
C ASN A 128 8.16 14.31 -3.49
N GLY A 129 9.19 13.46 -3.53
CA GLY A 129 10.41 13.66 -2.80
C GLY A 129 10.42 12.98 -1.44
N ALA A 130 11.60 12.98 -0.81
CA ALA A 130 11.79 12.35 0.49
C ALA A 130 11.16 13.18 1.60
N LEU A 131 10.48 12.51 2.51
CA LEU A 131 9.88 13.11 3.70
C LEU A 131 10.57 12.55 4.94
N ASN A 132 10.71 13.37 5.97
CA ASN A 132 11.11 12.84 7.27
C ASN A 132 9.90 12.14 7.92
N LYS A 133 10.15 11.46 9.05
CA LYS A 133 9.11 10.67 9.70
C LYS A 133 7.89 11.50 10.08
N GLU A 134 8.10 12.69 10.63
CA GLU A 134 6.99 13.56 11.06
C GLU A 134 6.14 14.01 9.87
N GLN A 135 6.79 14.45 8.80
CA GLN A 135 6.09 14.89 7.59
C GLN A 135 5.31 13.73 6.97
N PHE A 136 5.92 12.56 6.91
CA PHE A 136 5.31 11.36 6.36
C PHE A 136 4.09 10.93 7.17
N ASP A 137 4.24 10.84 8.49
CA ASP A 137 3.15 10.43 9.38
C ASP A 137 1.99 11.42 9.31
N SER A 138 2.28 12.72 9.26
CA SER A 138 1.25 13.76 9.16
C SER A 138 0.48 13.65 7.84
N TRP A 139 1.18 13.41 6.74
CA TRP A 139 0.56 13.27 5.44
C TRP A 139 -0.37 12.06 5.40
N ILE A 140 0.09 10.93 5.90
CA ILE A 140 -0.72 9.71 5.97
C ILE A 140 -1.95 9.93 6.84
N GLN A 141 -1.76 10.46 8.04
CA GLN A 141 -2.85 10.65 9.00
C GLN A 141 -3.92 11.60 8.46
N HIS A 142 -3.49 12.67 7.79
CA HIS A 142 -4.40 13.62 7.16
C HIS A 142 -5.32 12.91 6.15
N ASN A 143 -4.74 12.03 5.36
CA ASN A 143 -5.49 11.33 4.30
C ASN A 143 -6.37 10.20 4.85
N LEU A 144 -5.94 9.53 5.91
CA LEU A 144 -6.75 8.48 6.52
C LEU A 144 -7.99 9.04 7.21
N ASN A 145 -7.96 10.31 7.63
CA ASN A 145 -9.05 10.95 8.35
C ASN A 145 -10.03 11.68 7.43
N LYS A 146 -9.83 11.67 6.14
CA LYS A 146 -10.77 12.30 5.20
C LYS A 146 -12.07 11.55 5.06
#